data_c740ae5238c2726cf4cf16bcc6959b11
#
_entry.id   c740ae5238c2726cf4cf16bcc6959b11
#
_cell.length_a   1.000
_cell.length_b   1.000
_cell.length_c   1.000
_cell.angle_alpha   90.00
_cell.angle_beta   90.00
_cell.angle_gamma   90.00
#
_symmetry.space_group_name_H-M   'P 1'
#
loop_
_entity.id
_entity.type
_entity.pdbx_description
1 polymer ?
#
loop_
_entity_poly.entity_id
_entity_poly.type
_entity_poly.pdbx_seq_one_letter_code
_entity_poly.pdbx_strand_id
1 'polypeptide(L)'
;MKKIRSHSIPLREKDFQRSVIEYAKMMGWRVYHTPPALTRSGRWITPVQGDVGFPDLILCRPPRLIIVELKRIGGKISPAQREWLSALQACTGVECYIWYPSDWEQILSVLSR
;
A
#
# COMPACT_ATOMS: atom_id res chain seq x y z
N MET A 1 21.43 15.89 -11.89
CA MET A 1 20.19 15.21 -11.59
C MET A 1 19.53 15.82 -10.35
N LYS A 2 18.28 16.02 -10.42
CA LYS A 2 17.58 16.57 -9.27
C LYS A 2 17.43 15.50 -8.20
N LYS A 3 17.88 15.81 -7.01
CA LYS A 3 17.80 14.89 -5.90
C LYS A 3 16.36 14.79 -5.41
N ILE A 4 15.90 13.57 -5.18
CA ILE A 4 14.62 13.34 -4.53
C ILE A 4 14.80 13.70 -3.06
N ARG A 5 13.96 14.58 -2.59
CA ARG A 5 14.07 15.04 -1.22
C ARG A 5 13.12 14.27 -0.34
N SER A 6 13.67 13.60 0.67
CA SER A 6 12.85 12.81 1.59
C SER A 6 11.82 13.69 2.31
N HIS A 7 12.14 14.95 2.56
CA HIS A 7 11.20 15.84 3.22
C HIS A 7 10.02 16.24 2.34
N SER A 8 10.02 15.88 1.05
CA SER A 8 8.84 16.12 0.21
C SER A 8 7.89 14.93 0.21
N ILE A 9 8.11 13.95 1.09
CA ILE A 9 7.19 12.83 1.25
C ILE A 9 5.86 13.35 1.75
N PRO A 10 4.75 12.99 1.06
CA PRO A 10 3.44 13.44 1.50
C PRO A 10 3.09 12.90 2.88
N LEU A 11 2.53 13.76 3.73
CA LEU A 11 2.15 13.37 5.08
C LEU A 11 0.75 12.79 5.15
N ARG A 12 -0.14 13.23 4.27
CA ARG A 12 -1.52 12.71 4.25
C ARG A 12 -1.53 11.36 3.57
N GLU A 13 -2.35 10.45 4.09
CA GLU A 13 -2.46 9.09 3.56
C GLU A 13 -2.78 9.09 2.06
N LYS A 14 -3.70 9.95 1.63
CA LYS A 14 -4.10 10.04 0.23
C LYS A 14 -2.94 10.42 -0.69
N ASP A 15 -2.14 11.39 -0.26
CA ASP A 15 -0.99 11.85 -1.06
C ASP A 15 0.12 10.82 -1.04
N PHE A 16 0.33 10.18 0.10
CA PHE A 16 1.31 9.12 0.22
C PHE A 16 0.97 7.97 -0.72
N GLN A 17 -0.28 7.54 -0.71
CA GLN A 17 -0.74 6.46 -1.58
C GLN A 17 -0.51 6.80 -3.05
N ARG A 18 -0.85 8.02 -3.46
CA ARG A 18 -0.63 8.45 -4.83
C ARG A 18 0.84 8.37 -5.20
N SER A 19 1.72 8.82 -4.32
CA SER A 19 3.15 8.79 -4.58
C SER A 19 3.67 7.37 -4.75
N VAL A 20 3.19 6.44 -3.91
CA VAL A 20 3.59 5.04 -4.02
C VAL A 20 3.12 4.46 -5.34
N ILE A 21 1.86 4.71 -5.71
CA ILE A 21 1.30 4.19 -6.96
C ILE A 21 2.06 4.73 -8.16
N GLU A 22 2.33 6.03 -8.19
CA GLU A 22 3.04 6.65 -9.30
C GLU A 22 4.43 6.07 -9.46
N TYR A 23 5.14 5.91 -8.36
CA TYR A 23 6.48 5.35 -8.42
C TYR A 23 6.46 3.88 -8.85
N ALA A 24 5.51 3.11 -8.31
CA ALA A 24 5.37 1.71 -8.70
C ALA A 24 5.15 1.59 -10.21
N LYS A 25 4.25 2.39 -10.76
CA LYS A 25 3.99 2.37 -12.20
C LYS A 25 5.22 2.77 -13.00
N MET A 26 5.95 3.77 -12.53
CA MET A 26 7.19 4.18 -13.16
C MET A 26 8.21 3.04 -13.22
N MET A 27 8.22 2.18 -12.21
CA MET A 27 9.13 1.05 -12.13
C MET A 27 8.56 -0.21 -12.81
N GLY A 28 7.47 -0.09 -13.53
CA GLY A 28 6.92 -1.18 -14.34
C GLY A 28 5.95 -2.10 -13.63
N TRP A 29 5.48 -1.74 -12.45
CA TRP A 29 4.53 -2.55 -11.70
C TRP A 29 3.10 -2.30 -12.19
N ARG A 30 2.31 -3.38 -12.27
CA ARG A 30 0.86 -3.24 -12.40
C ARG A 30 0.34 -3.00 -10.99
N VAL A 31 -0.63 -2.11 -10.87
CA VAL A 31 -1.12 -1.68 -9.56
C VAL A 31 -2.62 -1.89 -9.47
N TYR A 32 -3.07 -2.50 -8.38
CA TYR A 32 -4.49 -2.58 -8.06
C TYR A 32 -4.75 -1.97 -6.69
N HIS A 33 -5.79 -1.16 -6.61
CA HIS A 33 -6.21 -0.50 -5.40
C HIS A 33 -7.73 -0.39 -5.43
N THR A 34 -8.38 -0.73 -4.32
CA THR A 34 -9.83 -0.61 -4.20
C THR A 34 -10.15 0.67 -3.43
N PRO A 35 -10.70 1.68 -4.11
CA PRO A 35 -11.07 2.91 -3.40
C PRO A 35 -12.27 2.68 -2.51
N PRO A 36 -12.39 3.42 -1.39
CA PRO A 36 -13.58 3.35 -0.57
C PRO A 36 -14.77 3.95 -1.32
N ALA A 37 -15.97 3.47 -0.99
CA ALA A 37 -17.21 3.97 -1.55
C ALA A 37 -17.97 4.77 -0.49
N LEU A 38 -18.68 5.81 -0.93
CA LEU A 38 -19.48 6.62 -0.05
C LEU A 38 -20.88 6.01 0.07
N THR A 39 -21.33 5.77 1.31
CA THR A 39 -22.68 5.24 1.55
C THR A 39 -23.71 6.38 1.51
N ARG A 40 -24.99 6.01 1.46
CA ARG A 40 -26.07 6.98 1.50
C ARG A 40 -26.06 7.82 2.77
N SER A 41 -25.57 7.24 3.87
CA SER A 41 -25.47 7.96 5.14
C SER A 41 -24.25 8.86 5.22
N GLY A 42 -23.44 8.93 4.18
CA GLY A 42 -22.25 9.77 4.14
C GLY A 42 -21.01 9.11 4.71
N ARG A 43 -21.06 7.81 4.99
CA ARG A 43 -19.88 7.10 5.50
C ARG A 43 -19.07 6.52 4.35
N TRP A 44 -17.75 6.61 4.51
CA TRP A 44 -16.85 5.95 3.58
C TRP A 44 -16.63 4.50 4.01
N ILE A 45 -16.88 3.57 3.10
CA ILE A 45 -16.65 2.14 3.34
C ILE A 45 -15.95 1.54 2.11
N THR A 46 -15.30 0.40 2.32
CA THR A 46 -14.79 -0.41 1.23
C THR A 46 -15.75 -1.59 1.07
N PRO A 47 -16.47 -1.69 -0.06
CA PRO A 47 -17.39 -2.82 -0.26
C PRO A 47 -16.59 -4.12 -0.31
N VAL A 48 -16.95 -5.07 0.56
CA VAL A 48 -16.25 -6.35 0.65
C VAL A 48 -17.28 -7.46 0.80
N GLN A 49 -17.07 -8.53 0.03
CA GLN A 49 -17.71 -9.80 0.28
C GLN A 49 -16.60 -10.74 0.73
N GLY A 50 -16.74 -11.28 1.94
CA GLY A 50 -15.70 -12.12 2.53
C GLY A 50 -15.04 -11.42 3.70
N ASP A 51 -13.77 -11.74 3.93
CA ASP A 51 -13.07 -11.24 5.10
C ASP A 51 -12.56 -9.82 4.88
N VAL A 52 -12.91 -8.94 5.82
CA VAL A 52 -12.49 -7.54 5.76
C VAL A 52 -11.02 -7.39 6.15
N GLY A 53 -10.44 -6.24 5.82
CA GLY A 53 -9.09 -5.90 6.25
C GLY A 53 -8.01 -6.21 5.24
N PHE A 54 -8.38 -6.51 4.00
CA PHE A 54 -7.39 -6.75 2.96
C PHE A 54 -6.51 -5.52 2.77
N PRO A 55 -5.19 -5.70 2.55
CA PRO A 55 -4.28 -4.56 2.36
C PRO A 55 -4.63 -3.66 1.19
N ASP A 56 -4.08 -2.45 1.19
CA ASP A 56 -4.47 -1.39 0.27
C ASP A 56 -4.11 -1.63 -1.19
N LEU A 57 -2.94 -2.19 -1.45
CA LEU A 57 -2.42 -2.28 -2.81
C LEU A 57 -1.94 -3.67 -3.15
N ILE A 58 -2.15 -4.04 -4.41
CA ILE A 58 -1.50 -5.20 -5.01
C ILE A 58 -0.61 -4.67 -6.11
N LEU A 59 0.67 -5.04 -6.08
CA LEU A 59 1.65 -4.64 -7.07
C LEU A 59 2.22 -5.90 -7.71
N CYS A 60 2.14 -5.98 -9.03
CA CYS A 60 2.57 -7.17 -9.75
C CYS A 60 3.55 -6.81 -10.85
N ARG A 61 4.73 -7.38 -10.78
CA ARG A 61 5.72 -7.31 -11.85
C ARG A 61 6.41 -8.67 -11.88
N PRO A 62 5.90 -9.61 -12.67
CA PRO A 62 6.36 -11.00 -12.63
C PRO A 62 7.89 -11.10 -12.67
N PRO A 63 8.49 -11.98 -11.91
CA PRO A 63 7.84 -12.99 -11.04
C PRO A 63 7.46 -12.47 -9.65
N ARG A 64 7.51 -11.18 -9.40
CA ARG A 64 7.28 -10.61 -8.08
C ARG A 64 5.84 -10.18 -7.89
N LEU A 65 5.29 -10.49 -6.73
CA LEU A 65 3.97 -10.05 -6.29
C LEU A 65 4.12 -9.42 -4.91
N ILE A 66 3.73 -8.16 -4.81
CA ILE A 66 3.80 -7.40 -3.57
C ILE A 66 2.38 -7.04 -3.14
N ILE A 67 2.08 -7.24 -1.87
CA ILE A 67 0.83 -6.81 -1.28
C ILE A 67 1.19 -5.92 -0.10
N VAL A 68 0.66 -4.71 -0.08
CA VAL A 68 1.10 -3.72 0.90
C VAL A 68 -0.05 -2.96 1.52
N GLU A 69 0.08 -2.74 2.83
CA GLU A 69 -0.79 -1.86 3.58
C GLU A 69 -0.08 -0.54 3.77
N LEU A 70 -0.76 0.55 3.44
CA LEU A 70 -0.22 1.89 3.60
C LEU A 70 -0.84 2.55 4.82
N LYS A 71 -0.01 3.19 5.63
CA LYS A 71 -0.45 3.88 6.82
C LYS A 71 0.09 5.31 6.85
N ARG A 72 -0.73 6.24 7.33
CA ARG A 72 -0.25 7.59 7.62
C ARG A 72 0.63 7.56 8.86
N ILE A 73 1.35 8.62 9.10
CA ILE A 73 2.14 8.78 10.31
C ILE A 73 1.24 8.59 11.52
N GLY A 74 1.64 7.69 12.42
CA GLY A 74 0.87 7.40 13.63
C GLY A 74 -0.29 6.43 13.42
N GLY A 75 -0.56 6.01 12.19
CA GLY A 75 -1.61 5.05 11.91
C GLY A 75 -1.28 3.66 12.45
N LYS A 76 -2.30 2.90 12.81
CA LYS A 76 -2.12 1.57 13.40
C LYS A 76 -2.83 0.51 12.58
N ILE A 77 -2.26 -0.69 12.59
CA ILE A 77 -2.84 -1.84 11.93
C ILE A 77 -3.98 -2.38 12.79
N SER A 78 -5.14 -2.59 12.18
CA SER A 78 -6.27 -3.19 12.86
C SER A 78 -6.07 -4.70 12.99
N PRO A 79 -6.81 -5.36 13.92
CA PRO A 79 -6.73 -6.83 14.01
C PRO A 79 -7.07 -7.52 12.69
N ALA A 80 -8.09 -7.07 11.97
CA ALA A 80 -8.45 -7.66 10.68
C ALA A 80 -7.34 -7.52 9.66
N GLN A 81 -6.70 -6.36 9.60
CA GLN A 81 -5.56 -6.14 8.72
C GLN A 81 -4.39 -7.04 9.11
N ARG A 82 -4.15 -7.20 10.40
CA ARG A 82 -3.08 -8.07 10.91
C ARG A 82 -3.29 -9.51 10.48
N GLU A 83 -4.52 -10.00 10.56
CA GLU A 83 -4.81 -11.36 10.15
C GLU A 83 -4.52 -11.59 8.68
N TRP A 84 -4.94 -10.65 7.83
CA TRP A 84 -4.66 -10.74 6.40
C TRP A 84 -3.17 -10.75 6.11
N LEU A 85 -2.44 -9.80 6.71
CA LEU A 85 -1.00 -9.68 6.49
C LEU A 85 -0.27 -10.93 6.94
N SER A 86 -0.65 -11.50 8.10
CA SER A 86 -0.03 -12.73 8.59
C SER A 86 -0.27 -13.89 7.65
N ALA A 87 -1.49 -14.04 7.16
CA ALA A 87 -1.84 -15.13 6.25
C ALA A 87 -1.08 -14.99 4.92
N LEU A 88 -1.05 -13.79 4.37
CA LEU A 88 -0.37 -13.54 3.10
C LEU A 88 1.14 -13.77 3.22
N GLN A 89 1.72 -13.34 4.34
CA GLN A 89 3.14 -13.51 4.58
C GLN A 89 3.55 -14.97 4.67
N ALA A 90 2.63 -15.83 5.08
CA ALA A 90 2.88 -17.27 5.14
C ALA A 90 2.83 -17.94 3.77
N CYS A 91 2.38 -17.25 2.74
CA CYS A 91 2.32 -17.79 1.39
C CYS A 91 3.66 -17.62 0.67
N THR A 92 4.09 -18.68 -0.01
CA THR A 92 5.34 -18.64 -0.77
C THR A 92 5.20 -17.71 -1.98
N GLY A 93 6.22 -16.90 -2.22
CA GLY A 93 6.26 -16.07 -3.42
C GLY A 93 5.50 -14.77 -3.31
N VAL A 94 5.02 -14.41 -2.13
CA VAL A 94 4.35 -13.14 -1.90
C VAL A 94 5.20 -12.29 -0.97
N GLU A 95 5.43 -11.04 -1.37
CA GLU A 95 6.11 -10.07 -0.52
C GLU A 95 5.03 -9.20 0.13
N CYS A 96 5.08 -9.06 1.45
CA CYS A 96 4.11 -8.25 2.19
C CYS A 96 4.82 -7.16 2.95
N TYR A 97 4.26 -5.96 2.88
CA TYR A 97 4.84 -4.81 3.57
C TYR A 97 3.75 -3.99 4.24
N ILE A 98 4.15 -3.30 5.30
CA ILE A 98 3.38 -2.22 5.88
C ILE A 98 4.26 -1.00 5.70
N TRP A 99 3.80 -0.03 4.93
CA TRP A 99 4.60 1.16 4.64
C TRP A 99 4.00 2.41 5.21
N TYR A 100 4.85 3.20 5.85
CA TYR A 100 4.56 4.53 6.34
C TYR A 100 5.34 5.53 5.48
N PRO A 101 4.97 6.81 5.49
CA PRO A 101 5.77 7.81 4.74
C PRO A 101 7.24 7.81 5.12
N SER A 102 7.55 7.50 6.38
CA SER A 102 8.95 7.43 6.84
C SER A 102 9.74 6.29 6.21
N ASP A 103 9.05 5.35 5.53
CA ASP A 103 9.70 4.23 4.86
C ASP A 103 10.04 4.54 3.41
N TRP A 104 9.97 5.81 2.99
CA TRP A 104 10.07 6.19 1.59
C TRP A 104 11.34 5.67 0.91
N GLU A 105 12.48 5.75 1.59
CA GLU A 105 13.73 5.24 1.03
C GLU A 105 13.66 3.74 0.78
N GLN A 106 13.08 3.00 1.71
CA GLN A 106 12.89 1.56 1.54
C GLN A 106 11.95 1.27 0.38
N ILE A 107 10.88 2.04 0.27
CA ILE A 107 9.89 1.87 -0.82
C ILE A 107 10.57 2.03 -2.18
N LEU A 108 11.37 3.08 -2.32
CA LEU A 108 12.12 3.29 -3.57
C LEU A 108 13.01 2.10 -3.87
N SER A 109 13.71 1.59 -2.87
CA SER A 109 14.62 0.46 -3.05
C SER A 109 13.87 -0.81 -3.44
N VAL A 110 12.78 -1.12 -2.74
CA VAL A 110 12.00 -2.34 -2.98
C VAL A 110 11.41 -2.33 -4.39
N LEU A 111 10.86 -1.21 -4.81
CA LEU A 111 10.14 -1.15 -6.08
C LEU A 111 11.06 -1.02 -7.29
N SER A 112 12.27 -0.54 -7.09
CA SER A 112 13.20 -0.36 -8.21
C SER A 112 14.04 -1.60 -8.53
N ARG A 113 14.22 -2.51 -7.58
CA ARG A 113 15.05 -3.70 -7.80
C ARG A 113 14.33 -4.84 -8.51
#